data_45a751c226f1b8dc5c7b84b67787202e
#
_entry.id   45a751c226f1b8dc5c7b84b67787202e
#
_cell.length_a   1.000
_cell.length_b   1.000
_cell.length_c   1.000
_cell.angle_alpha   90.00
_cell.angle_beta   90.00
_cell.angle_gamma   90.00
#
_symmetry.space_group_name_H-M   'P 1'
#
loop_
_entity.id
_entity.type
_entity.pdbx_description
1 polymer ?
#
loop_
_entity_poly.entity_id
_entity_poly.type
_entity_poly.pdbx_seq_one_letter_code
_entity_poly.pdbx_strand_id
1 'polypeptide(L)'
;MRDITKRFGSVVANDRVWLDIYRGEVLALLGENGSGKTTLMNMLSGIYFPDEGQILIDGEEVVIRSPRDAYRYGIGMIHQHFKLVDVFTAAENITLGLDEKLDLKATAARIRSICERYGFDLDPNQKIYDMSVSQKQTVEIVKALYRGADILILDEPTAVLTPQETDKLFAVLRSMRDDGKAIVIITHKMHEVEALSDRVAVLRHGQFVGDMLTKDTNAQEMTNMMVGHAVTLNIARPDPVDPRPRIEVKNLTVRSIDGIVKLDDVSFTANSGEILGIAGISGCGQKELLEAIAGLQPTESGSICYVEDDGTREELLGKDPLSIAEMGVALSFVPEDRLGMGLVGNMDLSDNMMLRSFRKGRGILTDRKSPRKLAETVVEELDVNTPGVTTPVRRLSGGNVQKVLVGREIASAPTVLLTAYAVRGLDINASYTIYDLINRQKERGVAVIYVGEDLDVLLELADRILVLCGGKVSGIVPGRGATKRDVGMMMTQLGGNEAHA
;
A
#
# COMPACT_ATOMS: atom_id res chain seq x y z
N MET A 1 -0.31 -8.86 -27.94
CA MET A 1 -1.56 -9.48 -27.50
C MET A 1 -2.70 -8.92 -28.34
N ARG A 2 -3.59 -9.77 -28.84
CA ARG A 2 -4.66 -9.35 -29.77
C ARG A 2 -5.99 -9.98 -29.34
N ASP A 3 -7.01 -9.15 -29.14
CA ASP A 3 -8.38 -9.54 -28.76
C ASP A 3 -8.46 -10.44 -27.52
N ILE A 4 -7.57 -10.25 -26.55
CA ILE A 4 -7.43 -11.10 -25.38
C ILE A 4 -8.65 -10.94 -24.46
N THR A 5 -9.36 -12.06 -24.26
CA THR A 5 -10.49 -12.13 -23.34
C THR A 5 -10.23 -13.16 -22.24
N LYS A 6 -10.54 -12.80 -20.98
CA LYS A 6 -10.48 -13.70 -19.81
C LYS A 6 -11.68 -13.54 -18.92
N ARG A 7 -12.32 -14.66 -18.59
CA ARG A 7 -13.49 -14.73 -17.71
C ARG A 7 -13.21 -15.62 -16.50
N PHE A 8 -13.74 -15.22 -15.36
CA PHE A 8 -13.78 -16.01 -14.13
C PHE A 8 -15.24 -16.12 -13.67
N GLY A 9 -15.92 -17.19 -14.07
CA GLY A 9 -17.36 -17.34 -13.85
C GLY A 9 -18.14 -16.22 -14.57
N SER A 10 -18.88 -15.41 -13.82
CA SER A 10 -19.64 -14.27 -14.37
C SER A 10 -18.80 -12.99 -14.55
N VAL A 11 -17.55 -12.96 -14.04
CA VAL A 11 -16.69 -11.78 -14.12
C VAL A 11 -15.83 -11.83 -15.37
N VAL A 12 -15.91 -10.80 -16.22
CA VAL A 12 -15.03 -10.60 -17.37
C VAL A 12 -13.86 -9.72 -16.89
N ALA A 13 -12.71 -10.35 -16.66
CA ALA A 13 -11.53 -9.66 -16.15
C ALA A 13 -10.77 -8.89 -17.25
N ASN A 14 -10.78 -9.42 -18.49
CA ASN A 14 -10.28 -8.75 -19.67
C ASN A 14 -11.27 -9.03 -20.83
N ASP A 15 -11.59 -8.01 -21.61
CA ASP A 15 -12.53 -8.05 -22.72
C ASP A 15 -11.89 -7.48 -23.98
N ARG A 16 -11.49 -8.35 -24.91
CA ARG A 16 -10.88 -8.04 -26.21
C ARG A 16 -9.73 -7.02 -26.12
N VAL A 17 -8.82 -7.26 -25.18
CA VAL A 17 -7.69 -6.36 -24.94
C VAL A 17 -6.64 -6.49 -26.05
N TRP A 18 -6.19 -5.35 -26.54
CA TRP A 18 -5.03 -5.21 -27.42
C TRP A 18 -3.88 -4.56 -26.69
N LEU A 19 -2.67 -5.13 -26.78
CA LEU A 19 -1.50 -4.56 -26.16
C LEU A 19 -0.25 -4.95 -26.95
N ASP A 20 0.55 -3.95 -27.32
CA ASP A 20 1.86 -4.14 -27.90
C ASP A 20 2.94 -3.83 -26.87
N ILE A 21 3.99 -4.66 -26.84
CA ILE A 21 5.18 -4.49 -26.00
C ILE A 21 6.37 -4.52 -26.93
N TYR A 22 7.19 -3.46 -26.92
CA TYR A 22 8.32 -3.31 -27.84
C TYR A 22 9.65 -3.57 -27.14
N ARG A 23 10.64 -4.08 -27.88
CA ARG A 23 12.02 -4.22 -27.40
C ARG A 23 12.64 -2.85 -27.18
N GLY A 24 13.47 -2.70 -26.14
CA GLY A 24 14.12 -1.44 -25.82
C GLY A 24 13.14 -0.37 -25.32
N GLU A 25 12.02 -0.76 -24.74
CA GLU A 25 10.99 0.13 -24.20
C GLU A 25 10.63 -0.24 -22.76
N VAL A 26 10.34 0.76 -21.95
CA VAL A 26 9.64 0.60 -20.68
C VAL A 26 8.18 1.01 -20.90
N LEU A 27 7.29 0.04 -20.87
CA LEU A 27 5.84 0.23 -20.94
C LEU A 27 5.26 0.29 -19.52
N ALA A 28 4.58 1.37 -19.16
CA ALA A 28 3.76 1.42 -17.96
C ALA A 28 2.33 0.95 -18.27
N LEU A 29 1.86 -0.09 -17.57
CA LEU A 29 0.49 -0.56 -17.65
C LEU A 29 -0.31 0.01 -16.47
N LEU A 30 -1.14 1.00 -16.75
CA LEU A 30 -1.96 1.71 -15.80
C LEU A 30 -3.41 1.22 -15.75
N GLY A 31 -4.09 1.54 -14.67
CA GLY A 31 -5.51 1.27 -14.45
C GLY A 31 -5.81 1.14 -12.97
N GLU A 32 -7.07 1.31 -12.58
CA GLU A 32 -7.51 1.14 -11.21
C GLU A 32 -7.38 -0.32 -10.73
N ASN A 33 -7.49 -0.54 -9.42
CA ASN A 33 -7.51 -1.88 -8.86
C ASN A 33 -8.72 -2.66 -9.40
N GLY A 34 -8.45 -3.89 -9.86
CA GLY A 34 -9.49 -4.70 -10.52
C GLY A 34 -9.69 -4.40 -12.02
N SER A 35 -8.92 -3.51 -12.64
CA SER A 35 -9.03 -3.22 -14.08
C SER A 35 -8.48 -4.31 -15.01
N GLY A 36 -7.95 -5.41 -14.46
CA GLY A 36 -7.48 -6.56 -15.23
C GLY A 36 -5.98 -6.59 -15.58
N LYS A 37 -5.16 -5.62 -15.09
CA LYS A 37 -3.71 -5.53 -15.39
C LYS A 37 -2.93 -6.81 -15.04
N THR A 38 -2.98 -7.20 -13.78
CA THR A 38 -2.29 -8.42 -13.29
C THR A 38 -2.85 -9.67 -13.98
N THR A 39 -4.15 -9.71 -14.28
CA THR A 39 -4.76 -10.84 -15.04
C THR A 39 -4.20 -10.91 -16.45
N LEU A 40 -4.08 -9.78 -17.15
CA LEU A 40 -3.52 -9.70 -18.49
C LEU A 40 -2.06 -10.18 -18.51
N MET A 41 -1.25 -9.71 -17.56
CA MET A 41 0.16 -10.10 -17.45
C MET A 41 0.33 -11.55 -16.98
N ASN A 42 -0.57 -12.06 -16.15
CA ASN A 42 -0.60 -13.48 -15.79
C ASN A 42 -0.90 -14.40 -16.97
N MET A 43 -1.63 -13.95 -17.99
CA MET A 43 -1.78 -14.72 -19.23
C MET A 43 -0.47 -14.73 -20.04
N LEU A 44 0.24 -13.61 -20.09
CA LEU A 44 1.53 -13.52 -20.78
C LEU A 44 2.63 -14.35 -20.05
N SER A 45 2.58 -14.42 -18.71
CA SER A 45 3.50 -15.23 -17.90
C SER A 45 3.10 -16.72 -17.78
N GLY A 46 1.98 -17.14 -18.40
CA GLY A 46 1.54 -18.54 -18.43
C GLY A 46 0.89 -19.04 -17.15
N ILE A 47 0.47 -18.15 -16.24
CA ILE A 47 -0.31 -18.50 -15.03
C ILE A 47 -1.77 -18.73 -15.39
N TYR A 48 -2.31 -17.91 -16.28
CA TYR A 48 -3.64 -18.08 -16.84
C TYR A 48 -3.56 -18.32 -18.34
N PHE A 49 -4.56 -19.00 -18.87
CA PHE A 49 -4.75 -19.16 -20.31
C PHE A 49 -5.88 -18.24 -20.77
N PRO A 50 -5.72 -17.47 -21.86
CA PRO A 50 -6.81 -16.65 -22.41
C PRO A 50 -7.97 -17.54 -22.89
N ASP A 51 -9.19 -17.07 -22.71
CA ASP A 51 -10.39 -17.79 -23.21
C ASP A 51 -10.60 -17.51 -24.70
N GLU A 52 -10.22 -16.28 -25.17
CA GLU A 52 -10.26 -15.85 -26.56
C GLU A 52 -9.06 -14.97 -26.87
N GLY A 53 -8.72 -14.84 -28.14
CA GLY A 53 -7.63 -13.99 -28.63
C GLY A 53 -6.30 -14.71 -28.83
N GLN A 54 -5.27 -13.97 -29.22
CA GLN A 54 -3.96 -14.49 -29.62
C GLN A 54 -2.82 -13.75 -28.94
N ILE A 55 -1.76 -14.48 -28.59
CA ILE A 55 -0.47 -13.91 -28.17
C ILE A 55 0.51 -14.12 -29.33
N LEU A 56 1.15 -13.04 -29.78
CA LEU A 56 2.17 -13.08 -30.80
C LEU A 56 3.50 -12.62 -30.22
N ILE A 57 4.59 -13.30 -30.58
CA ILE A 57 5.97 -12.92 -30.25
C ILE A 57 6.72 -12.81 -31.57
N ASP A 58 7.30 -11.63 -31.81
CA ASP A 58 7.98 -11.29 -33.06
C ASP A 58 7.11 -11.55 -34.32
N GLY A 59 5.76 -11.43 -34.18
CA GLY A 59 4.79 -11.62 -35.26
C GLY A 59 4.27 -13.07 -35.41
N GLU A 60 4.84 -14.03 -34.70
CA GLU A 60 4.40 -15.43 -34.72
C GLU A 60 3.44 -15.72 -33.56
N GLU A 61 2.32 -16.40 -33.87
CA GLU A 61 1.37 -16.84 -32.86
C GLU A 61 1.98 -17.92 -31.96
N VAL A 62 1.92 -17.70 -30.63
CA VAL A 62 2.45 -18.62 -29.64
C VAL A 62 1.41 -19.04 -28.63
N VAL A 63 1.54 -20.26 -28.11
CA VAL A 63 0.67 -20.80 -27.07
C VAL A 63 1.46 -20.93 -25.78
N ILE A 64 1.09 -20.13 -24.77
CA ILE A 64 1.73 -20.10 -23.45
C ILE A 64 0.78 -20.77 -22.46
N ARG A 65 1.05 -22.03 -22.07
CA ARG A 65 0.21 -22.80 -21.15
C ARG A 65 0.75 -22.89 -19.73
N SER A 66 2.01 -22.52 -19.56
CA SER A 66 2.70 -22.60 -18.28
C SER A 66 3.79 -21.55 -18.17
N PRO A 67 4.26 -21.21 -16.95
CA PRO A 67 5.43 -20.36 -16.76
C PRO A 67 6.70 -20.90 -17.45
N ARG A 68 6.83 -22.22 -17.60
CA ARG A 68 7.95 -22.81 -18.38
C ARG A 68 7.88 -22.42 -19.85
N ASP A 69 6.70 -22.38 -20.44
CA ASP A 69 6.54 -21.93 -21.82
C ASP A 69 6.86 -20.44 -21.94
N ALA A 70 6.39 -19.60 -21.00
CA ALA A 70 6.72 -18.18 -20.96
C ALA A 70 8.23 -17.94 -20.95
N TYR A 71 8.98 -18.66 -20.11
CA TYR A 71 10.45 -18.57 -20.08
C TYR A 71 11.12 -19.00 -21.39
N ARG A 72 10.59 -20.01 -22.11
CA ARG A 72 11.10 -20.40 -23.45
C ARG A 72 10.99 -19.28 -24.47
N TYR A 73 9.98 -18.40 -24.30
CA TYR A 73 9.80 -17.20 -25.11
C TYR A 73 10.47 -15.96 -24.51
N GLY A 74 11.31 -16.13 -23.51
CA GLY A 74 12.05 -15.03 -22.88
C GLY A 74 11.18 -14.14 -22.00
N ILE A 75 10.04 -14.60 -21.49
CA ILE A 75 9.14 -13.83 -20.64
C ILE A 75 9.37 -14.21 -19.18
N GLY A 76 9.71 -13.21 -18.33
CA GLY A 76 9.83 -13.34 -16.88
C GLY A 76 8.92 -12.36 -16.16
N MET A 77 8.24 -12.79 -15.09
CA MET A 77 7.38 -11.95 -14.27
C MET A 77 7.85 -11.96 -12.82
N ILE A 78 7.99 -10.76 -12.27
CA ILE A 78 8.26 -10.48 -10.87
C ILE A 78 6.94 -10.03 -10.24
N HIS A 79 6.44 -10.85 -9.29
CA HIS A 79 5.15 -10.61 -8.65
C HIS A 79 5.28 -9.65 -7.48
N GLN A 80 4.20 -8.97 -7.12
CA GLN A 80 4.08 -8.10 -5.96
C GLN A 80 4.51 -8.80 -4.65
N HIS A 81 4.19 -10.11 -4.51
CA HIS A 81 4.65 -10.94 -3.41
C HIS A 81 5.72 -11.90 -3.89
N PHE A 82 6.91 -11.83 -3.31
CA PHE A 82 8.06 -12.64 -3.70
C PHE A 82 7.76 -14.14 -3.63
N LYS A 83 8.21 -14.87 -4.66
CA LYS A 83 8.08 -16.33 -4.75
C LYS A 83 9.43 -16.98 -4.44
N LEU A 84 9.99 -16.65 -3.27
CA LEU A 84 11.26 -17.13 -2.78
C LEU A 84 11.07 -18.08 -1.60
N VAL A 85 11.97 -19.04 -1.46
CA VAL A 85 12.02 -19.95 -0.32
C VAL A 85 13.01 -19.38 0.70
N ASP A 86 12.52 -18.95 1.85
CA ASP A 86 13.29 -18.18 2.83
C ASP A 86 14.53 -18.92 3.36
N VAL A 87 14.45 -20.25 3.55
CA VAL A 87 15.57 -21.06 4.06
C VAL A 87 16.67 -21.35 3.03
N PHE A 88 16.44 -21.01 1.76
CA PHE A 88 17.42 -21.18 0.68
C PHE A 88 18.28 -19.94 0.50
N THR A 89 19.46 -20.12 -0.13
CA THR A 89 20.31 -19.02 -0.59
C THR A 89 19.73 -18.39 -1.87
N ALA A 90 20.24 -17.22 -2.25
CA ALA A 90 19.91 -16.60 -3.53
C ALA A 90 20.20 -17.54 -4.71
N ALA A 91 21.37 -18.19 -4.73
CA ALA A 91 21.75 -19.12 -5.79
C ALA A 91 20.81 -20.34 -5.88
N GLU A 92 20.45 -20.92 -4.73
CA GLU A 92 19.48 -22.03 -4.67
C GLU A 92 18.09 -21.62 -5.17
N ASN A 93 17.61 -20.42 -4.81
CA ASN A 93 16.32 -19.90 -5.30
C ASN A 93 16.33 -19.61 -6.81
N ILE A 94 17.41 -19.08 -7.34
CA ILE A 94 17.55 -18.75 -8.77
C ILE A 94 17.52 -20.02 -9.63
N THR A 95 18.16 -21.08 -9.17
CA THR A 95 18.23 -22.36 -9.89
C THR A 95 17.08 -23.31 -9.62
N LEU A 96 16.26 -23.02 -8.62
CA LEU A 96 15.13 -23.88 -8.24
C LEU A 96 14.17 -24.14 -9.42
N GLY A 97 14.00 -25.43 -9.77
CA GLY A 97 13.10 -25.85 -10.86
C GLY A 97 13.71 -25.77 -12.26
N LEU A 98 15.02 -25.52 -12.40
CA LEU A 98 15.74 -25.74 -13.66
C LEU A 98 16.07 -27.22 -13.84
N ASP A 99 16.02 -27.70 -15.06
CA ASP A 99 16.34 -29.10 -15.41
C ASP A 99 17.88 -29.34 -15.56
N GLU A 100 18.69 -28.40 -15.07
CA GLU A 100 20.16 -28.48 -15.13
C GLU A 100 20.73 -29.13 -13.87
N LYS A 101 21.92 -29.78 -14.01
CA LYS A 101 22.64 -30.28 -12.85
C LYS A 101 23.09 -29.13 -11.98
N LEU A 102 22.72 -29.16 -10.70
CA LEU A 102 23.06 -28.13 -9.74
C LEU A 102 24.57 -28.01 -9.54
N ASP A 103 25.17 -26.94 -10.03
CA ASP A 103 26.55 -26.51 -9.76
C ASP A 103 26.49 -25.08 -9.17
N LEU A 104 26.50 -25.03 -7.83
CA LEU A 104 26.40 -23.74 -7.10
C LEU A 104 27.58 -22.80 -7.39
N LYS A 105 28.78 -23.33 -7.76
CA LYS A 105 29.93 -22.49 -8.08
C LYS A 105 29.78 -21.82 -9.44
N ALA A 106 29.36 -22.57 -10.46
CA ALA A 106 29.08 -22.04 -11.79
C ALA A 106 27.88 -21.08 -11.73
N THR A 107 26.83 -21.42 -10.98
CA THR A 107 25.68 -20.59 -10.72
C THR A 107 26.08 -19.26 -10.10
N ALA A 108 26.87 -19.28 -9.01
CA ALA A 108 27.32 -18.06 -8.35
C ALA A 108 28.17 -17.17 -9.27
N ALA A 109 29.03 -17.76 -10.12
CA ALA A 109 29.79 -17.00 -11.09
C ALA A 109 28.90 -16.31 -12.13
N ARG A 110 27.87 -17.00 -12.66
CA ARG A 110 26.91 -16.42 -13.61
C ARG A 110 26.05 -15.36 -12.97
N ILE A 111 25.62 -15.54 -11.70
CA ILE A 111 24.89 -14.51 -10.94
C ILE A 111 25.74 -13.24 -10.81
N ARG A 112 27.04 -13.38 -10.41
CA ARG A 112 27.93 -12.22 -10.29
C ARG A 112 28.10 -11.48 -11.62
N SER A 113 28.25 -12.20 -12.74
CA SER A 113 28.32 -11.59 -14.07
C SER A 113 27.06 -10.78 -14.42
N ILE A 114 25.86 -11.28 -14.08
CA ILE A 114 24.61 -10.54 -14.26
C ILE A 114 24.60 -9.30 -13.34
N CYS A 115 25.02 -9.45 -12.10
CA CYS A 115 25.09 -8.36 -11.14
C CYS A 115 26.07 -7.25 -11.58
N GLU A 116 27.24 -7.62 -12.05
CA GLU A 116 28.25 -6.70 -12.60
C GLU A 116 27.72 -5.94 -13.82
N ARG A 117 27.00 -6.63 -14.74
CA ARG A 117 26.43 -6.04 -15.94
C ARG A 117 25.41 -4.94 -15.64
N TYR A 118 24.53 -5.14 -14.66
CA TYR A 118 23.41 -4.25 -14.37
C TYR A 118 23.58 -3.44 -13.07
N GLY A 119 24.67 -3.64 -12.35
CA GLY A 119 24.96 -2.89 -11.13
C GLY A 119 24.16 -3.35 -9.90
N PHE A 120 23.79 -4.64 -9.83
CA PHE A 120 23.17 -5.21 -8.64
C PHE A 120 24.20 -5.53 -7.55
N ASP A 121 23.78 -5.33 -6.30
CA ASP A 121 24.51 -5.81 -5.12
C ASP A 121 23.80 -7.04 -4.54
N LEU A 122 24.32 -8.24 -4.84
CA LEU A 122 23.73 -9.51 -4.42
C LEU A 122 24.82 -10.53 -4.11
N ASP A 123 24.85 -11.02 -2.87
CA ASP A 123 25.64 -12.21 -2.52
C ASP A 123 24.84 -13.49 -2.85
N PRO A 124 25.32 -14.32 -3.81
CA PRO A 124 24.65 -15.58 -4.16
C PRO A 124 24.49 -16.56 -3.00
N ASN A 125 25.33 -16.47 -1.96
CA ASN A 125 25.33 -17.40 -0.82
C ASN A 125 24.50 -16.91 0.37
N GLN A 126 24.02 -15.66 0.37
CA GLN A 126 23.18 -15.13 1.43
C GLN A 126 21.83 -15.84 1.45
N LYS A 127 21.34 -16.17 2.64
CA LYS A 127 20.00 -16.76 2.85
C LYS A 127 18.92 -15.71 2.68
N ILE A 128 17.78 -16.09 2.09
CA ILE A 128 16.68 -15.16 1.81
C ILE A 128 16.09 -14.57 3.08
N TYR A 129 16.00 -15.31 4.19
CA TYR A 129 15.47 -14.78 5.46
C TYR A 129 16.34 -13.67 6.07
N ASP A 130 17.65 -13.61 5.73
CA ASP A 130 18.59 -12.56 6.16
C ASP A 130 18.60 -11.34 5.22
N MET A 131 17.79 -11.34 4.15
CA MET A 131 17.76 -10.30 3.16
C MET A 131 16.73 -9.23 3.47
N SER A 132 17.09 -7.98 3.16
CA SER A 132 16.11 -6.88 3.08
C SER A 132 15.10 -7.14 1.94
N VAL A 133 13.98 -6.39 1.97
CA VAL A 133 12.96 -6.47 0.92
C VAL A 133 13.53 -6.11 -0.46
N SER A 134 14.36 -5.08 -0.53
CA SER A 134 15.07 -4.66 -1.74
C SER A 134 16.00 -5.73 -2.27
N GLN A 135 16.75 -6.42 -1.40
CA GLN A 135 17.59 -7.56 -1.79
C GLN A 135 16.76 -8.74 -2.32
N LYS A 136 15.62 -9.08 -1.67
CA LYS A 136 14.69 -10.12 -2.15
C LYS A 136 14.16 -9.80 -3.55
N GLN A 137 13.85 -8.55 -3.81
CA GLN A 137 13.44 -8.10 -5.14
C GLN A 137 14.57 -8.26 -6.17
N THR A 138 15.79 -7.89 -5.80
CA THR A 138 16.97 -8.11 -6.64
C THR A 138 17.14 -9.59 -6.99
N VAL A 139 16.92 -10.51 -6.04
CA VAL A 139 16.97 -11.97 -6.30
C VAL A 139 15.93 -12.35 -7.36
N GLU A 140 14.68 -11.87 -7.28
CA GLU A 140 13.64 -12.18 -8.28
C GLU A 140 13.99 -11.65 -9.68
N ILE A 141 14.54 -10.44 -9.77
CA ILE A 141 14.98 -9.86 -11.05
C ILE A 141 16.14 -10.67 -11.63
N VAL A 142 17.16 -10.94 -10.82
CA VAL A 142 18.32 -11.74 -11.24
C VAL A 142 17.92 -13.16 -11.63
N LYS A 143 16.93 -13.75 -10.94
CA LYS A 143 16.36 -15.07 -11.28
C LYS A 143 15.71 -15.05 -12.66
N ALA A 144 14.94 -14.01 -13.02
CA ALA A 144 14.34 -13.86 -14.33
C ALA A 144 15.45 -13.72 -15.42
N LEU A 145 16.46 -12.88 -15.17
CA LEU A 145 17.59 -12.68 -16.09
C LEU A 145 18.45 -13.93 -16.25
N TYR A 146 18.72 -14.66 -15.17
CA TYR A 146 19.45 -15.92 -15.19
C TYR A 146 18.77 -16.96 -16.09
N ARG A 147 17.43 -16.94 -16.12
CA ARG A 147 16.60 -17.81 -16.97
C ARG A 147 16.44 -17.29 -18.41
N GLY A 148 17.12 -16.19 -18.77
CA GLY A 148 17.15 -15.65 -20.12
C GLY A 148 15.94 -14.77 -20.47
N ALA A 149 15.32 -14.10 -19.49
CA ALA A 149 14.23 -13.20 -19.79
C ALA A 149 14.69 -12.00 -20.62
N ASP A 150 14.01 -11.75 -21.74
CA ASP A 150 14.11 -10.57 -22.60
C ASP A 150 12.92 -9.63 -22.42
N ILE A 151 11.80 -10.15 -21.94
CA ILE A 151 10.59 -9.41 -21.57
C ILE A 151 10.42 -9.56 -20.06
N LEU A 152 10.56 -8.47 -19.32
CA LEU A 152 10.39 -8.44 -17.86
C LEU A 152 9.10 -7.72 -17.51
N ILE A 153 8.27 -8.39 -16.71
CA ILE A 153 7.03 -7.84 -16.17
C ILE A 153 7.23 -7.65 -14.67
N LEU A 154 7.02 -6.44 -14.16
CA LEU A 154 7.14 -6.10 -12.74
C LEU A 154 5.78 -5.62 -12.23
N ASP A 155 5.21 -6.31 -11.25
CA ASP A 155 3.92 -5.97 -10.66
C ASP A 155 4.14 -5.19 -9.35
N GLU A 156 3.84 -3.89 -9.38
CA GLU A 156 4.04 -2.92 -8.28
C GLU A 156 5.43 -2.99 -7.62
N PRO A 157 6.52 -2.85 -8.40
CA PRO A 157 7.86 -3.16 -7.91
C PRO A 157 8.38 -2.23 -6.82
N THR A 158 7.75 -1.10 -6.59
CA THR A 158 8.20 -0.05 -5.65
C THR A 158 7.34 0.05 -4.40
N ALA A 159 6.34 -0.82 -4.24
CA ALA A 159 5.37 -0.74 -3.15
C ALA A 159 6.00 -0.75 -1.74
N VAL A 160 7.17 -1.35 -1.60
CA VAL A 160 7.86 -1.56 -0.31
C VAL A 160 9.28 -0.97 -0.29
N LEU A 161 9.66 -0.21 -1.32
CA LEU A 161 10.98 0.39 -1.46
C LEU A 161 11.01 1.83 -0.94
N THR A 162 12.15 2.24 -0.40
CA THR A 162 12.44 3.64 -0.12
C THR A 162 12.65 4.41 -1.43
N PRO A 163 12.54 5.76 -1.43
CA PRO A 163 12.83 6.56 -2.62
C PRO A 163 14.20 6.29 -3.22
N GLN A 164 15.23 6.12 -2.38
CA GLN A 164 16.60 5.84 -2.81
C GLN A 164 16.74 4.45 -3.45
N GLU A 165 16.02 3.45 -2.93
CA GLU A 165 15.98 2.11 -3.53
C GLU A 165 15.20 2.11 -4.84
N THR A 166 14.14 2.91 -4.93
CA THR A 166 13.38 3.13 -6.17
C THR A 166 14.24 3.74 -7.26
N ASP A 167 15.03 4.78 -6.94
CA ASP A 167 15.96 5.39 -7.89
C ASP A 167 17.00 4.40 -8.42
N LYS A 168 17.54 3.54 -7.53
CA LYS A 168 18.47 2.47 -7.92
C LYS A 168 17.80 1.45 -8.83
N LEU A 169 16.60 1.01 -8.50
CA LEU A 169 15.81 0.09 -9.33
C LEU A 169 15.57 0.70 -10.72
N PHE A 170 15.15 1.96 -10.79
CA PHE A 170 14.91 2.65 -12.06
C PHE A 170 16.18 2.79 -12.92
N ALA A 171 17.32 3.06 -12.30
CA ALA A 171 18.59 3.08 -13.03
C ALA A 171 18.91 1.72 -13.66
N VAL A 172 18.67 0.62 -12.92
CA VAL A 172 18.84 -0.74 -13.42
C VAL A 172 17.86 -1.05 -14.56
N LEU A 173 16.58 -0.71 -14.42
CA LEU A 173 15.57 -0.95 -15.45
C LEU A 173 15.88 -0.17 -16.72
N ARG A 174 16.36 1.09 -16.62
CA ARG A 174 16.85 1.84 -17.77
C ARG A 174 18.03 1.17 -18.45
N SER A 175 19.01 0.68 -17.68
CA SER A 175 20.15 -0.06 -18.25
C SER A 175 19.71 -1.33 -18.99
N MET A 176 18.70 -2.04 -18.49
CA MET A 176 18.14 -3.21 -19.19
C MET A 176 17.39 -2.83 -20.46
N ARG A 177 16.61 -1.73 -20.43
CA ARG A 177 15.95 -1.18 -21.62
C ARG A 177 16.97 -0.81 -22.70
N ASP A 178 18.01 -0.10 -22.31
CA ASP A 178 19.09 0.34 -23.22
C ASP A 178 19.87 -0.86 -23.80
N ASP A 179 19.88 -1.99 -23.10
CA ASP A 179 20.40 -3.29 -23.53
C ASP A 179 19.39 -4.06 -24.43
N GLY A 180 18.28 -3.43 -24.83
CA GLY A 180 17.29 -3.95 -25.76
C GLY A 180 16.21 -4.83 -25.15
N LYS A 181 16.12 -4.93 -23.83
CA LYS A 181 15.03 -5.68 -23.17
C LYS A 181 13.72 -4.91 -23.22
N ALA A 182 12.61 -5.64 -23.29
CA ALA A 182 11.28 -5.10 -23.12
C ALA A 182 10.91 -5.13 -21.62
N ILE A 183 10.44 -4.03 -21.08
CA ILE A 183 10.07 -3.94 -19.65
C ILE A 183 8.62 -3.48 -19.55
N VAL A 184 7.82 -4.19 -18.77
CA VAL A 184 6.46 -3.81 -18.44
C VAL A 184 6.39 -3.57 -16.93
N ILE A 185 6.00 -2.38 -16.53
CA ILE A 185 5.73 -2.07 -15.12
C ILE A 185 4.22 -1.91 -14.93
N ILE A 186 3.68 -2.60 -13.92
CA ILE A 186 2.32 -2.37 -13.45
C ILE A 186 2.45 -1.46 -12.23
N THR A 187 1.87 -0.28 -12.28
CA THR A 187 1.85 0.66 -11.17
C THR A 187 0.59 1.55 -11.25
N HIS A 188 0.25 2.17 -10.15
CA HIS A 188 -0.77 3.20 -10.06
C HIS A 188 -0.18 4.56 -9.65
N LYS A 189 1.14 4.63 -9.45
CA LYS A 189 1.87 5.83 -9.02
C LYS A 189 2.35 6.63 -10.23
N MET A 190 1.70 7.76 -10.51
CA MET A 190 1.96 8.58 -11.71
C MET A 190 3.40 9.08 -11.80
N HIS A 191 4.00 9.48 -10.66
CA HIS A 191 5.38 9.93 -10.63
C HIS A 191 6.41 8.85 -11.07
N GLU A 192 6.11 7.57 -10.80
CA GLU A 192 6.95 6.45 -11.26
C GLU A 192 6.86 6.28 -12.77
N VAL A 193 5.65 6.43 -13.30
CA VAL A 193 5.39 6.38 -14.74
C VAL A 193 6.18 7.50 -15.45
N GLU A 194 6.02 8.74 -15.00
CA GLU A 194 6.73 9.91 -15.56
C GLU A 194 8.25 9.77 -15.44
N ALA A 195 8.75 9.17 -14.35
CA ALA A 195 10.18 9.02 -14.12
C ALA A 195 10.83 7.89 -14.93
N LEU A 196 10.09 6.82 -15.28
CA LEU A 196 10.71 5.60 -15.81
C LEU A 196 10.22 5.23 -17.21
N SER A 197 8.91 5.36 -17.51
CA SER A 197 8.34 4.78 -18.72
C SER A 197 8.56 5.62 -19.97
N ASP A 198 8.64 4.94 -21.11
CA ASP A 198 8.69 5.55 -22.43
C ASP A 198 7.26 5.69 -22.99
N ARG A 199 6.39 4.72 -22.70
CA ARG A 199 4.99 4.67 -23.13
C ARG A 199 4.09 4.17 -22.01
N VAL A 200 2.84 4.62 -22.05
CA VAL A 200 1.79 4.29 -21.10
C VAL A 200 0.65 3.62 -21.83
N ALA A 201 0.15 2.51 -21.31
CA ALA A 201 -1.08 1.86 -21.75
C ALA A 201 -2.07 1.82 -20.59
N VAL A 202 -3.34 2.11 -20.85
CA VAL A 202 -4.37 2.22 -19.82
C VAL A 202 -5.43 1.14 -19.98
N LEU A 203 -5.67 0.39 -18.90
CA LEU A 203 -6.80 -0.54 -18.77
C LEU A 203 -7.86 0.02 -17.82
N ARG A 204 -9.12 -0.07 -18.23
CA ARG A 204 -10.27 0.30 -17.41
C ARG A 204 -11.39 -0.72 -17.56
N HIS A 205 -11.88 -1.27 -16.44
CA HIS A 205 -12.93 -2.30 -16.40
C HIS A 205 -12.69 -3.48 -17.35
N GLY A 206 -11.44 -3.95 -17.42
CA GLY A 206 -11.05 -5.07 -18.29
C GLY A 206 -10.86 -4.72 -19.76
N GLN A 207 -11.01 -3.46 -20.16
CA GLN A 207 -10.87 -3.01 -21.55
C GLN A 207 -9.62 -2.12 -21.73
N PHE A 208 -9.02 -2.19 -22.90
CA PHE A 208 -7.95 -1.28 -23.31
C PHE A 208 -8.55 0.07 -23.71
N VAL A 209 -8.14 1.13 -23.02
CA VAL A 209 -8.62 2.51 -23.28
C VAL A 209 -7.77 3.19 -24.35
N GLY A 210 -6.47 2.96 -24.33
CA GLY A 210 -5.51 3.54 -25.26
C GLY A 210 -4.09 3.50 -24.72
N ASP A 211 -3.14 3.91 -25.55
CA ASP A 211 -1.74 4.12 -25.16
C ASP A 211 -1.20 5.43 -25.72
N MET A 212 -0.15 5.95 -25.09
CA MET A 212 0.51 7.20 -25.49
C MET A 212 1.97 7.22 -25.04
N LEU A 213 2.78 8.06 -25.64
CA LEU A 213 4.14 8.31 -25.17
C LEU A 213 4.08 9.08 -23.85
N THR A 214 4.86 8.67 -22.87
CA THR A 214 4.88 9.30 -21.53
C THR A 214 5.24 10.78 -21.62
N LYS A 215 6.13 11.16 -22.53
CA LYS A 215 6.53 12.56 -22.76
C LYS A 215 5.41 13.47 -23.29
N ASP A 216 4.36 12.90 -23.87
CA ASP A 216 3.26 13.62 -24.52
C ASP A 216 2.01 13.68 -23.63
N THR A 217 2.09 13.23 -22.36
CA THR A 217 1.00 13.23 -21.38
C THR A 217 1.48 13.70 -20.00
N ASN A 218 0.57 13.76 -19.04
CA ASN A 218 0.83 14.16 -17.65
C ASN A 218 -0.02 13.35 -16.68
N ALA A 219 0.31 13.42 -15.36
CA ALA A 219 -0.38 12.70 -14.32
C ALA A 219 -1.91 12.88 -14.33
N GLN A 220 -2.38 14.10 -14.60
CA GLN A 220 -3.81 14.42 -14.65
C GLN A 220 -4.53 13.71 -15.81
N GLU A 221 -3.92 13.72 -16.98
CA GLU A 221 -4.49 13.10 -18.18
C GLU A 221 -4.50 11.56 -18.06
N MET A 222 -3.39 10.97 -17.59
CA MET A 222 -3.31 9.54 -17.30
C MET A 222 -4.38 9.11 -16.30
N THR A 223 -4.59 9.88 -15.23
CA THR A 223 -5.63 9.62 -14.24
C THR A 223 -7.02 9.72 -14.83
N ASN A 224 -7.31 10.74 -15.62
CA ASN A 224 -8.61 10.88 -16.28
C ASN A 224 -8.92 9.69 -17.19
N MET A 225 -7.92 9.14 -17.89
CA MET A 225 -8.09 7.93 -18.70
C MET A 225 -8.38 6.70 -17.85
N MET A 226 -7.69 6.56 -16.72
CA MET A 226 -7.88 5.43 -15.79
C MET A 226 -9.29 5.42 -15.19
N VAL A 227 -9.76 6.58 -14.77
CA VAL A 227 -11.06 6.75 -14.10
C VAL A 227 -12.21 6.90 -15.08
N GLY A 228 -11.96 7.55 -16.23
CA GLY A 228 -12.96 7.76 -17.31
C GLY A 228 -13.73 9.07 -17.22
N HIS A 229 -13.41 9.91 -16.27
CA HIS A 229 -13.92 11.28 -16.13
C HIS A 229 -12.84 12.16 -15.51
N ALA A 230 -13.02 13.48 -15.57
CA ALA A 230 -12.09 14.40 -14.95
C ALA A 230 -12.09 14.23 -13.42
N VAL A 231 -10.93 14.00 -12.83
CA VAL A 231 -10.71 13.89 -11.38
C VAL A 231 -9.77 15.01 -10.96
N THR A 232 -10.06 15.66 -9.85
CA THR A 232 -9.15 16.65 -9.28
C THR A 232 -8.17 15.92 -8.36
N LEU A 233 -6.91 15.82 -8.75
CA LEU A 233 -5.82 15.28 -7.94
C LEU A 233 -5.26 16.39 -7.03
N ASN A 234 -6.05 16.86 -6.06
CA ASN A 234 -5.60 17.84 -5.10
C ASN A 234 -6.14 17.48 -3.72
N ILE A 235 -5.25 17.23 -2.79
CA ILE A 235 -5.59 17.05 -1.39
C ILE A 235 -5.67 18.43 -0.77
N ALA A 236 -6.88 18.93 -0.52
CA ALA A 236 -7.05 20.14 0.25
C ALA A 236 -6.46 19.93 1.66
N ARG A 237 -5.53 20.80 2.05
CA ARG A 237 -4.97 20.79 3.40
C ARG A 237 -5.17 22.17 4.03
N PRO A 238 -6.30 22.40 4.72
CA PRO A 238 -6.49 23.62 5.51
C PRO A 238 -5.41 23.70 6.62
N ASP A 239 -4.99 24.92 6.99
CA ASP A 239 -4.05 25.08 8.07
C ASP A 239 -4.70 24.71 9.43
N PRO A 240 -3.95 24.13 10.39
CA PRO A 240 -4.44 23.85 11.72
C PRO A 240 -4.90 25.15 12.42
N VAL A 241 -6.04 25.10 13.09
CA VAL A 241 -6.58 26.23 13.86
C VAL A 241 -6.42 25.93 15.34
N ASP A 242 -5.60 26.74 16.05
CA ASP A 242 -5.31 26.63 17.49
C ASP A 242 -4.99 25.19 17.95
N PRO A 243 -3.95 24.56 17.37
CA PRO A 243 -3.61 23.17 17.69
C PRO A 243 -3.12 23.06 19.14
N ARG A 244 -3.76 22.16 19.92
CA ARG A 244 -3.41 21.88 21.32
C ARG A 244 -3.07 20.40 21.49
N PRO A 245 -2.16 20.04 22.40
CA PRO A 245 -1.86 18.65 22.70
C PRO A 245 -3.13 17.84 22.97
N ARG A 246 -3.29 16.68 22.31
CA ARG A 246 -4.40 15.76 22.51
C ARG A 246 -3.92 14.37 22.91
N ILE A 247 -2.86 13.87 22.26
CA ILE A 247 -2.16 12.64 22.66
C ILE A 247 -0.69 12.97 22.88
N GLU A 248 -0.19 12.72 24.07
CA GLU A 248 1.24 12.79 24.41
C GLU A 248 1.77 11.38 24.63
N VAL A 249 2.78 10.98 23.86
CA VAL A 249 3.49 9.70 24.00
C VAL A 249 4.90 10.02 24.50
N LYS A 250 5.34 9.33 25.56
CA LYS A 250 6.67 9.54 26.17
C LYS A 250 7.36 8.20 26.44
N ASN A 251 8.57 8.07 25.90
CA ASN A 251 9.50 6.93 26.11
C ASN A 251 8.83 5.57 25.91
N LEU A 252 7.93 5.46 24.91
CA LEU A 252 7.14 4.28 24.65
C LEU A 252 8.01 3.16 24.07
N THR A 253 8.01 2.00 24.76
CA THR A 253 8.68 0.78 24.28
C THR A 253 7.65 -0.34 24.14
N VAL A 254 7.65 -0.99 22.98
CA VAL A 254 6.74 -2.09 22.65
C VAL A 254 7.54 -3.28 22.14
N ARG A 255 7.21 -4.48 22.67
CA ARG A 255 7.74 -5.77 22.15
C ARG A 255 6.63 -6.60 21.52
N SER A 256 7.02 -7.34 20.48
CA SER A 256 6.15 -8.39 19.92
C SER A 256 6.05 -9.57 20.87
N ILE A 257 5.10 -10.47 20.60
CA ILE A 257 4.91 -11.73 21.34
C ILE A 257 6.21 -12.57 21.34
N ASP A 258 7.01 -12.48 20.27
CA ASP A 258 8.29 -13.18 20.11
C ASP A 258 9.46 -12.47 20.84
N GLY A 259 9.19 -11.41 21.59
CA GLY A 259 10.20 -10.64 22.35
C GLY A 259 11.01 -9.65 21.53
N ILE A 260 10.68 -9.45 20.24
CA ILE A 260 11.39 -8.49 19.37
C ILE A 260 10.91 -7.08 19.71
N VAL A 261 11.84 -6.15 19.94
CA VAL A 261 11.53 -4.71 20.13
C VAL A 261 10.99 -4.15 18.82
N LYS A 262 9.77 -3.65 18.85
CA LYS A 262 9.08 -3.01 17.72
C LYS A 262 9.12 -1.49 17.80
N LEU A 263 9.02 -0.97 19.02
CA LEU A 263 9.21 0.44 19.33
C LEU A 263 10.18 0.57 20.49
N ASP A 264 11.10 1.51 20.41
CA ASP A 264 12.15 1.75 21.39
C ASP A 264 12.28 3.26 21.67
N ASP A 265 11.84 3.67 22.86
CA ASP A 265 11.94 5.05 23.36
C ASP A 265 11.23 6.09 22.47
N VAL A 266 10.03 5.77 21.97
CA VAL A 266 9.26 6.64 21.07
C VAL A 266 8.56 7.74 21.86
N SER A 267 8.80 9.02 21.49
CA SER A 267 8.17 10.18 22.12
C SER A 267 7.68 11.17 21.06
N PHE A 268 6.44 11.65 21.19
CA PHE A 268 5.85 12.68 20.33
C PHE A 268 4.54 13.20 20.92
N THR A 269 4.02 14.27 20.30
CA THR A 269 2.70 14.84 20.61
C THR A 269 1.88 14.96 19.34
N ALA A 270 0.64 14.48 19.36
CA ALA A 270 -0.39 14.74 18.35
C ALA A 270 -1.37 15.79 18.87
N ASN A 271 -1.65 16.81 18.07
CA ASN A 271 -2.47 17.95 18.47
C ASN A 271 -3.88 17.87 17.89
N SER A 272 -4.84 18.50 18.58
CA SER A 272 -6.19 18.72 18.06
C SER A 272 -6.14 19.57 16.78
N GLY A 273 -7.03 19.29 15.82
CA GLY A 273 -7.09 20.04 14.56
C GLY A 273 -5.86 19.89 13.67
N GLU A 274 -5.07 18.82 13.86
CA GLU A 274 -3.84 18.52 13.13
C GLU A 274 -3.89 17.08 12.59
N ILE A 275 -3.27 16.88 11.44
CA ILE A 275 -2.95 15.56 10.90
C ILE A 275 -1.45 15.30 11.12
N LEU A 276 -1.13 14.40 12.05
CA LEU A 276 0.21 13.87 12.23
C LEU A 276 0.38 12.63 11.35
N GLY A 277 1.14 12.76 10.25
CA GLY A 277 1.54 11.64 9.41
C GLY A 277 2.63 10.82 10.08
N ILE A 278 2.62 9.50 9.92
CA ILE A 278 3.70 8.62 10.36
C ILE A 278 4.30 7.95 9.14
N ALA A 279 5.56 8.27 8.86
CA ALA A 279 6.38 7.68 7.80
C ALA A 279 7.32 6.63 8.39
N GLY A 280 7.67 5.61 7.61
CA GLY A 280 8.63 4.58 7.98
C GLY A 280 8.59 3.41 6.99
N ILE A 281 9.66 2.63 6.93
CA ILE A 281 9.69 1.39 6.14
C ILE A 281 8.70 0.40 6.78
N SER A 282 8.07 -0.43 5.97
CA SER A 282 7.14 -1.46 6.46
C SER A 282 7.77 -2.30 7.56
N GLY A 283 7.07 -2.42 8.70
CA GLY A 283 7.55 -3.16 9.87
C GLY A 283 8.40 -2.36 10.86
N CYS A 284 8.55 -1.04 10.68
CA CYS A 284 9.25 -0.16 11.64
C CYS A 284 8.43 0.22 12.88
N GLY A 285 7.30 -0.42 13.16
CA GLY A 285 6.53 -0.20 14.37
C GLY A 285 5.32 0.73 14.22
N GLN A 286 5.00 1.20 13.01
CA GLN A 286 3.86 2.11 12.78
C GLN A 286 2.53 1.51 13.24
N LYS A 287 2.29 0.24 12.93
CA LYS A 287 1.09 -0.49 13.33
C LYS A 287 1.04 -0.66 14.85
N GLU A 288 2.13 -1.14 15.43
CA GLU A 288 2.26 -1.36 16.88
C GLU A 288 2.07 -0.05 17.65
N LEU A 289 2.49 1.09 17.10
CA LEU A 289 2.28 2.40 17.71
C LEU A 289 0.78 2.75 17.79
N LEU A 290 0.04 2.61 16.69
CA LEU A 290 -1.40 2.90 16.68
C LEU A 290 -2.17 1.92 17.58
N GLU A 291 -1.81 0.64 17.55
CA GLU A 291 -2.44 -0.39 18.40
C GLU A 291 -2.14 -0.16 19.88
N ALA A 292 -0.94 0.32 20.25
CA ALA A 292 -0.60 0.69 21.62
C ALA A 292 -1.45 1.88 22.11
N ILE A 293 -1.61 2.92 21.29
CA ILE A 293 -2.46 4.07 21.62
C ILE A 293 -3.93 3.64 21.76
N ALA A 294 -4.38 2.70 20.93
CA ALA A 294 -5.74 2.18 20.96
C ALA A 294 -5.99 1.17 22.12
N GLY A 295 -4.96 0.83 22.91
CA GLY A 295 -5.07 -0.17 23.97
C GLY A 295 -5.19 -1.61 23.48
N LEU A 296 -4.77 -1.88 22.24
CA LEU A 296 -4.82 -3.20 21.60
C LEU A 296 -3.50 -3.97 21.70
N GLN A 297 -2.38 -3.27 21.93
CA GLN A 297 -1.04 -3.82 21.99
C GLN A 297 -0.46 -3.63 23.41
N PRO A 298 0.02 -4.71 24.07
CA PRO A 298 0.75 -4.57 25.33
C PRO A 298 2.02 -3.74 25.16
N THR A 299 2.32 -2.90 26.15
CA THR A 299 3.48 -2.02 26.17
C THR A 299 4.42 -2.44 27.30
N GLU A 300 5.75 -2.31 27.07
CA GLU A 300 6.76 -2.65 28.09
C GLU A 300 7.00 -1.48 29.06
N SER A 301 7.10 -0.28 28.52
CA SER A 301 7.36 0.95 29.30
C SER A 301 6.90 2.19 28.56
N GLY A 302 6.89 3.32 29.26
CA GLY A 302 6.55 4.63 28.73
C GLY A 302 5.26 5.19 29.33
N SER A 303 4.66 6.15 28.64
CA SER A 303 3.37 6.77 28.98
C SER A 303 2.66 7.19 27.71
N ILE A 304 1.32 7.02 27.68
CA ILE A 304 0.42 7.50 26.65
C ILE A 304 -0.69 8.28 27.34
N CYS A 305 -0.62 9.61 27.28
CA CYS A 305 -1.62 10.47 27.92
C CYS A 305 -2.59 11.06 26.89
N TYR A 306 -3.87 10.97 27.18
CA TYR A 306 -4.89 11.81 26.56
C TYR A 306 -4.98 13.13 27.31
N VAL A 307 -5.05 14.25 26.58
CA VAL A 307 -5.14 15.60 27.16
C VAL A 307 -6.51 16.19 26.83
N GLU A 308 -7.28 16.49 27.87
CA GLU A 308 -8.57 17.13 27.80
C GLU A 308 -8.44 18.61 27.36
N ASP A 309 -9.57 19.24 27.00
CA ASP A 309 -9.60 20.67 26.61
C ASP A 309 -9.23 21.63 27.77
N ASP A 310 -9.44 21.21 29.01
CA ASP A 310 -9.03 21.94 30.23
C ASP A 310 -7.57 21.70 30.65
N GLY A 311 -6.84 20.84 29.92
CA GLY A 311 -5.45 20.47 30.21
C GLY A 311 -5.29 19.28 31.15
N THR A 312 -6.39 18.65 31.62
CA THR A 312 -6.34 17.43 32.42
C THR A 312 -5.72 16.29 31.60
N ARG A 313 -4.89 15.48 32.23
CA ARG A 313 -4.17 14.36 31.58
C ARG A 313 -4.68 13.03 32.10
N GLU A 314 -5.12 12.17 31.18
CA GLU A 314 -5.59 10.82 31.46
C GLU A 314 -4.60 9.78 30.89
N GLU A 315 -4.03 8.93 31.75
CA GLU A 315 -3.09 7.90 31.32
C GLU A 315 -3.84 6.74 30.64
N LEU A 316 -3.47 6.43 29.41
CA LEU A 316 -4.07 5.35 28.60
C LEU A 316 -3.23 4.06 28.62
N LEU A 317 -1.96 4.13 29.05
CA LEU A 317 -1.07 2.98 29.02
C LEU A 317 -1.64 1.81 29.85
N GLY A 318 -1.64 0.62 29.24
CA GLY A 318 -2.13 -0.60 29.89
C GLY A 318 -3.65 -0.70 30.03
N LYS A 319 -4.41 0.24 29.49
CA LYS A 319 -5.87 0.19 29.46
C LYS A 319 -6.36 -0.45 28.16
N ASP A 320 -7.40 -1.26 28.28
CA ASP A 320 -8.09 -1.82 27.10
C ASP A 320 -9.02 -0.77 26.46
N PRO A 321 -9.47 -0.98 25.20
CA PRO A 321 -10.30 0.00 24.48
C PRO A 321 -11.62 0.35 25.19
N LEU A 322 -12.18 -0.58 25.98
CA LEU A 322 -13.39 -0.34 26.73
C LEU A 322 -13.14 0.58 27.92
N SER A 323 -12.07 0.32 28.68
CA SER A 323 -11.63 1.17 29.79
C SER A 323 -11.32 2.60 29.30
N ILE A 324 -10.67 2.74 28.14
CA ILE A 324 -10.43 4.04 27.51
C ILE A 324 -11.75 4.76 27.22
N ALA A 325 -12.73 4.07 26.66
CA ALA A 325 -14.04 4.65 26.37
C ALA A 325 -14.83 5.01 27.65
N GLU A 326 -14.72 4.23 28.74
CA GLU A 326 -15.36 4.51 30.04
C GLU A 326 -14.76 5.75 30.73
N MET A 327 -13.52 6.11 30.43
CA MET A 327 -12.88 7.36 30.87
C MET A 327 -13.39 8.59 30.07
N GLY A 328 -14.29 8.43 29.11
CA GLY A 328 -14.81 9.50 28.28
C GLY A 328 -13.95 9.85 27.07
N VAL A 329 -12.87 9.10 26.82
CA VAL A 329 -11.99 9.30 25.66
C VAL A 329 -12.63 8.76 24.38
N ALA A 330 -13.02 9.66 23.51
CA ALA A 330 -13.64 9.33 22.22
C ALA A 330 -12.55 9.04 21.17
N LEU A 331 -11.98 7.82 21.24
CA LEU A 331 -10.93 7.36 20.33
C LEU A 331 -11.51 6.42 19.29
N SER A 332 -11.27 6.73 18.00
CA SER A 332 -11.63 5.87 16.86
C SER A 332 -10.39 5.32 16.18
N PHE A 333 -10.45 4.06 15.77
CA PHE A 333 -9.36 3.37 15.11
C PHE A 333 -9.81 2.70 13.81
N VAL A 334 -9.14 3.04 12.72
CA VAL A 334 -9.29 2.43 11.39
C VAL A 334 -8.07 1.53 11.16
N PRO A 335 -8.15 0.21 11.42
CA PRO A 335 -7.02 -0.69 11.28
C PRO A 335 -6.72 -1.02 9.81
N GLU A 336 -5.53 -1.53 9.55
CA GLU A 336 -5.12 -2.07 8.25
C GLU A 336 -5.98 -3.29 7.86
N ASP A 337 -6.20 -4.23 8.80
CA ASP A 337 -7.07 -5.39 8.58
C ASP A 337 -8.54 -5.00 8.76
N ARG A 338 -9.19 -4.74 7.63
CA ARG A 338 -10.57 -4.25 7.56
C ARG A 338 -11.59 -5.23 8.09
N LEU A 339 -11.40 -6.54 7.81
CA LEU A 339 -12.37 -7.60 8.13
C LEU A 339 -11.95 -8.49 9.29
N GLY A 340 -10.67 -8.46 9.70
CA GLY A 340 -10.19 -9.16 10.90
C GLY A 340 -10.29 -8.32 12.17
N MET A 341 -10.06 -7.00 12.05
CA MET A 341 -10.07 -6.07 13.20
C MET A 341 -11.12 -4.96 13.08
N GLY A 342 -11.39 -4.47 11.86
CA GLY A 342 -12.25 -3.32 11.63
C GLY A 342 -13.75 -3.65 11.64
N LEU A 343 -14.19 -4.55 10.78
CA LEU A 343 -15.59 -4.93 10.56
C LEU A 343 -15.75 -6.44 10.67
N VAL A 344 -16.94 -6.88 11.04
CA VAL A 344 -17.31 -8.31 11.04
C VAL A 344 -17.89 -8.67 9.67
N GLY A 345 -17.12 -9.37 8.84
CA GLY A 345 -17.45 -9.64 7.45
C GLY A 345 -18.78 -10.36 7.21
N ASN A 346 -19.22 -11.23 8.13
CA ASN A 346 -20.48 -11.98 8.05
C ASN A 346 -21.71 -11.17 8.49
N MET A 347 -21.51 -10.09 9.24
CA MET A 347 -22.57 -9.16 9.64
C MET A 347 -22.90 -8.19 8.49
N ASP A 348 -24.13 -7.73 8.45
CA ASP A 348 -24.55 -6.68 7.51
C ASP A 348 -24.05 -5.29 7.96
N LEU A 349 -24.29 -4.26 7.12
CA LEU A 349 -23.85 -2.92 7.40
C LEU A 349 -24.48 -2.37 8.69
N SER A 350 -25.78 -2.60 8.89
CA SER A 350 -26.51 -2.12 10.07
C SER A 350 -25.99 -2.74 11.38
N ASP A 351 -25.72 -4.05 11.36
CA ASP A 351 -25.17 -4.75 12.51
C ASP A 351 -23.72 -4.30 12.81
N ASN A 352 -22.91 -4.03 11.77
CA ASN A 352 -21.57 -3.46 11.96
C ASN A 352 -21.60 -2.05 12.57
N MET A 353 -22.58 -1.19 12.20
CA MET A 353 -22.77 0.11 12.85
C MET A 353 -23.19 -0.04 14.32
N MET A 354 -23.95 -1.09 14.64
CA MET A 354 -24.40 -1.38 15.99
C MET A 354 -23.24 -1.74 16.94
N LEU A 355 -22.12 -2.30 16.45
CA LEU A 355 -20.97 -2.69 17.29
C LEU A 355 -20.44 -1.55 18.18
N ARG A 356 -20.55 -0.29 17.74
CA ARG A 356 -20.13 0.90 18.51
C ARG A 356 -21.23 1.44 19.44
N SER A 357 -22.48 0.97 19.33
CA SER A 357 -23.62 1.55 20.04
C SER A 357 -24.51 0.55 20.76
N PHE A 358 -24.19 -0.75 20.74
CA PHE A 358 -25.07 -1.79 21.30
C PHE A 358 -25.37 -1.62 22.80
N ARG A 359 -24.48 -0.95 23.57
CA ARG A 359 -24.65 -0.63 24.99
C ARG A 359 -25.48 0.64 25.25
N LYS A 360 -25.76 1.44 24.23
CA LYS A 360 -26.53 2.72 24.35
C LYS A 360 -28.03 2.52 24.38
N GLY A 361 -28.53 1.27 24.28
CA GLY A 361 -29.96 0.95 24.36
C GLY A 361 -30.57 1.17 25.75
N ARG A 362 -31.88 1.39 25.80
CA ARG A 362 -32.62 1.50 27.07
C ARG A 362 -33.17 0.13 27.46
N GLY A 363 -32.74 -0.39 28.61
CA GLY A 363 -33.23 -1.65 29.17
C GLY A 363 -32.65 -2.90 28.48
N ILE A 364 -33.47 -3.98 28.36
CA ILE A 364 -33.06 -5.30 27.85
C ILE A 364 -33.04 -5.34 26.30
N LEU A 365 -33.67 -4.37 25.65
CA LEU A 365 -33.77 -4.34 24.17
C LEU A 365 -32.67 -3.50 23.54
N THR A 366 -31.99 -4.06 22.53
CA THR A 366 -31.01 -3.36 21.73
C THR A 366 -31.68 -2.45 20.71
N ASP A 367 -31.24 -1.19 20.61
CA ASP A 367 -31.69 -0.27 19.55
C ASP A 367 -31.09 -0.74 18.19
N ARG A 368 -31.99 -1.12 17.27
CA ARG A 368 -31.64 -1.48 15.89
C ARG A 368 -31.99 -0.40 14.87
N LYS A 369 -32.77 0.63 15.28
CA LYS A 369 -33.21 1.68 14.37
C LYS A 369 -32.12 2.70 14.11
N SER A 370 -31.43 3.17 15.16
CA SER A 370 -30.36 4.17 15.01
C SER A 370 -29.17 3.63 14.20
N PRO A 371 -28.63 2.39 14.45
CA PRO A 371 -27.58 1.82 13.62
C PRO A 371 -27.97 1.64 12.14
N ARG A 372 -29.23 1.24 11.88
CA ARG A 372 -29.73 1.13 10.51
C ARG A 372 -29.76 2.47 9.80
N LYS A 373 -30.29 3.52 10.47
CA LYS A 373 -30.30 4.87 9.92
C LYS A 373 -28.87 5.38 9.66
N LEU A 374 -27.95 5.10 10.59
CA LEU A 374 -26.54 5.42 10.41
C LEU A 374 -25.94 4.70 9.18
N ALA A 375 -26.24 3.41 8.99
CA ALA A 375 -25.80 2.67 7.82
C ALA A 375 -26.35 3.28 6.52
N GLU A 376 -27.63 3.68 6.51
CA GLU A 376 -28.27 4.36 5.37
C GLU A 376 -27.58 5.70 5.06
N THR A 377 -27.29 6.51 6.09
CA THR A 377 -26.54 7.79 5.96
C THR A 377 -25.12 7.55 5.41
N VAL A 378 -24.37 6.58 5.95
CA VAL A 378 -23.01 6.25 5.46
C VAL A 378 -23.04 5.78 4.01
N VAL A 379 -24.04 4.98 3.64
CA VAL A 379 -24.19 4.51 2.24
C VAL A 379 -24.43 5.68 1.31
N GLU A 380 -25.27 6.63 1.68
CA GLU A 380 -25.62 7.80 0.87
C GLU A 380 -24.46 8.82 0.81
N GLU A 381 -23.91 9.22 1.97
CA GLU A 381 -22.88 10.27 2.04
C GLU A 381 -21.54 9.84 1.42
N LEU A 382 -21.19 8.53 1.49
CA LEU A 382 -19.93 8.02 0.99
C LEU A 382 -20.07 7.27 -0.35
N ASP A 383 -21.24 7.32 -0.94
CA ASP A 383 -21.53 6.61 -2.20
C ASP A 383 -21.04 5.14 -2.15
N VAL A 384 -21.55 4.39 -1.16
CA VAL A 384 -21.21 2.97 -0.99
C VAL A 384 -22.04 2.14 -1.95
N ASN A 385 -21.37 1.51 -2.91
CA ASN A 385 -22.06 0.63 -3.86
C ASN A 385 -22.45 -0.70 -3.16
N THR A 386 -23.73 -0.82 -2.83
CA THR A 386 -24.33 -1.97 -2.13
C THR A 386 -25.77 -2.19 -2.56
N PRO A 387 -26.27 -3.46 -2.61
CA PRO A 387 -27.70 -3.72 -2.79
C PRO A 387 -28.58 -3.18 -1.67
N GLY A 388 -28.02 -2.91 -0.49
CA GLY A 388 -28.74 -2.36 0.66
C GLY A 388 -28.01 -2.59 1.97
N VAL A 389 -28.45 -1.93 3.05
CA VAL A 389 -27.80 -1.96 4.37
C VAL A 389 -27.86 -3.32 5.08
N THR A 390 -28.63 -4.26 4.57
CA THR A 390 -28.72 -5.66 5.05
C THR A 390 -27.73 -6.59 4.34
N THR A 391 -26.89 -6.06 3.46
CA THR A 391 -25.88 -6.83 2.74
C THR A 391 -24.70 -7.14 3.67
N PRO A 392 -24.26 -8.43 3.79
CA PRO A 392 -23.04 -8.77 4.53
C PRO A 392 -21.82 -8.05 3.98
N VAL A 393 -21.02 -7.42 4.85
CA VAL A 393 -19.89 -6.56 4.46
C VAL A 393 -18.86 -7.28 3.58
N ARG A 394 -18.65 -8.59 3.80
CA ARG A 394 -17.74 -9.40 2.97
C ARG A 394 -18.11 -9.49 1.49
N ARG A 395 -19.34 -9.11 1.11
CA ARG A 395 -19.81 -9.10 -0.28
C ARG A 395 -19.52 -7.78 -1.00
N LEU A 396 -19.07 -6.78 -0.28
CA LEU A 396 -18.68 -5.49 -0.83
C LEU A 396 -17.28 -5.57 -1.43
N SER A 397 -16.98 -4.67 -2.38
CA SER A 397 -15.60 -4.45 -2.83
C SER A 397 -14.75 -3.86 -1.70
N GLY A 398 -13.42 -4.02 -1.79
CA GLY A 398 -12.49 -3.50 -0.77
C GLY A 398 -12.67 -2.00 -0.50
N GLY A 399 -12.92 -1.20 -1.54
CA GLY A 399 -13.20 0.23 -1.41
C GLY A 399 -14.48 0.50 -0.63
N ASN A 400 -15.56 -0.21 -0.91
CA ASN A 400 -16.83 -0.05 -0.20
C ASN A 400 -16.73 -0.53 1.26
N VAL A 401 -15.98 -1.62 1.53
CA VAL A 401 -15.68 -2.04 2.92
C VAL A 401 -14.98 -0.92 3.67
N GLN A 402 -14.00 -0.26 3.05
CA GLN A 402 -13.25 0.84 3.68
C GLN A 402 -14.13 2.06 3.95
N LYS A 403 -14.96 2.46 2.99
CA LYS A 403 -15.93 3.55 3.16
C LYS A 403 -16.86 3.29 4.35
N VAL A 404 -17.38 2.06 4.48
CA VAL A 404 -18.24 1.64 5.61
C VAL A 404 -17.48 1.72 6.94
N LEU A 405 -16.22 1.24 6.98
CA LEU A 405 -15.39 1.27 8.18
C LEU A 405 -15.09 2.71 8.62
N VAL A 406 -14.58 3.53 7.72
CA VAL A 406 -14.24 4.93 7.99
C VAL A 406 -15.50 5.71 8.38
N GLY A 407 -16.61 5.52 7.67
CA GLY A 407 -17.90 6.16 7.97
C GLY A 407 -18.38 5.82 9.39
N ARG A 408 -18.27 4.56 9.82
CA ARG A 408 -18.61 4.13 11.19
C ARG A 408 -17.74 4.84 12.24
N GLU A 409 -16.44 4.87 12.03
CA GLU A 409 -15.49 5.45 13.00
C GLU A 409 -15.67 6.96 13.12
N ILE A 410 -15.87 7.67 12.01
CA ILE A 410 -16.14 9.12 12.00
C ILE A 410 -17.49 9.46 12.63
N ALA A 411 -18.52 8.64 12.40
CA ALA A 411 -19.85 8.85 12.98
C ALA A 411 -19.89 8.71 14.51
N SER A 412 -18.86 8.15 15.12
CA SER A 412 -18.72 8.10 16.59
C SER A 412 -18.33 9.46 17.20
N ALA A 413 -18.11 10.49 16.37
CA ALA A 413 -17.64 11.83 16.74
C ALA A 413 -16.35 11.77 17.61
N PRO A 414 -15.25 11.22 17.07
CA PRO A 414 -14.03 11.05 17.83
C PRO A 414 -13.37 12.40 18.16
N THR A 415 -12.62 12.46 19.27
CA THR A 415 -11.62 13.50 19.55
C THR A 415 -10.23 13.10 19.06
N VAL A 416 -9.99 11.79 18.91
CA VAL A 416 -8.77 11.21 18.34
C VAL A 416 -9.15 10.19 17.27
N LEU A 417 -8.59 10.33 16.06
CA LEU A 417 -8.77 9.40 14.96
C LEU A 417 -7.42 8.79 14.57
N LEU A 418 -7.29 7.49 14.77
CA LEU A 418 -6.13 6.71 14.36
C LEU A 418 -6.47 5.99 13.04
N THR A 419 -5.59 6.12 12.04
CA THR A 419 -5.80 5.45 10.74
C THR A 419 -4.54 4.73 10.30
N ALA A 420 -4.64 3.41 10.10
CA ALA A 420 -3.57 2.59 9.56
C ALA A 420 -3.88 2.19 8.11
N TYR A 421 -3.13 2.75 7.16
CA TYR A 421 -3.23 2.40 5.74
C TYR A 421 -4.65 2.48 5.18
N ALA A 422 -5.39 3.55 5.55
CA ALA A 422 -6.83 3.70 5.27
C ALA A 422 -7.20 3.64 3.78
N VAL A 423 -6.27 3.91 2.88
CA VAL A 423 -6.52 3.93 1.42
C VAL A 423 -5.85 2.78 0.67
N ARG A 424 -5.15 1.89 1.36
CA ARG A 424 -4.42 0.78 0.73
C ARG A 424 -5.36 -0.09 -0.11
N GLY A 425 -5.00 -0.29 -1.39
CA GLY A 425 -5.77 -1.13 -2.30
C GLY A 425 -7.12 -0.54 -2.72
N LEU A 426 -7.34 0.77 -2.56
CA LEU A 426 -8.49 1.48 -3.08
C LEU A 426 -8.22 2.00 -4.49
N ASP A 427 -9.29 2.33 -5.20
CA ASP A 427 -9.23 3.15 -6.40
C ASP A 427 -8.95 4.62 -6.04
N ILE A 428 -8.60 5.41 -7.04
CA ILE A 428 -8.22 6.82 -6.85
C ILE A 428 -9.37 7.61 -6.24
N ASN A 429 -10.59 7.47 -6.73
CA ASN A 429 -11.75 8.22 -6.23
C ASN A 429 -12.05 7.90 -4.77
N ALA A 430 -12.05 6.60 -4.41
CA ALA A 430 -12.26 6.18 -3.03
C ALA A 430 -11.17 6.73 -2.11
N SER A 431 -9.91 6.78 -2.56
CA SER A 431 -8.80 7.32 -1.79
C SER A 431 -8.99 8.81 -1.49
N TYR A 432 -9.31 9.62 -2.51
CA TYR A 432 -9.55 11.05 -2.32
C TYR A 432 -10.78 11.33 -1.44
N THR A 433 -11.85 10.53 -1.57
CA THR A 433 -12.99 10.61 -0.64
C THR A 433 -12.56 10.40 0.82
N ILE A 434 -11.66 9.44 1.08
CA ILE A 434 -11.14 9.19 2.44
C ILE A 434 -10.26 10.36 2.92
N TYR A 435 -9.41 10.93 2.06
CA TYR A 435 -8.60 12.12 2.41
C TYR A 435 -9.47 13.32 2.77
N ASP A 436 -10.53 13.58 2.02
CA ASP A 436 -11.51 14.63 2.33
C ASP A 436 -12.19 14.40 3.67
N LEU A 437 -12.57 13.15 3.97
CA LEU A 437 -13.18 12.81 5.26
C LEU A 437 -12.20 13.04 6.41
N ILE A 438 -10.94 12.69 6.26
CA ILE A 438 -9.87 12.91 7.25
C ILE A 438 -9.67 14.42 7.47
N ASN A 439 -9.59 15.21 6.40
CA ASN A 439 -9.47 16.67 6.49
C ASN A 439 -10.67 17.31 7.20
N ARG A 440 -11.90 16.86 6.91
CA ARG A 440 -13.10 17.33 7.63
C ARG A 440 -13.07 17.00 9.13
N GLN A 441 -12.44 15.89 9.53
CA GLN A 441 -12.25 15.61 10.98
C GLN A 441 -11.25 16.57 11.60
N LYS A 442 -10.12 16.84 10.94
CA LYS A 442 -9.15 17.86 11.34
C LYS A 442 -9.83 19.23 11.54
N GLU A 443 -10.62 19.69 10.57
CA GLU A 443 -11.35 20.97 10.66
C GLU A 443 -12.34 21.03 11.84
N ARG A 444 -12.83 19.88 12.31
CA ARG A 444 -13.68 19.76 13.51
C ARG A 444 -12.86 19.71 14.81
N GLY A 445 -11.53 19.87 14.75
CA GLY A 445 -10.66 19.84 15.92
C GLY A 445 -10.23 18.44 16.35
N VAL A 446 -10.48 17.40 15.57
CA VAL A 446 -10.03 16.03 15.86
C VAL A 446 -8.51 15.95 15.69
N ALA A 447 -7.82 15.32 16.63
CA ALA A 447 -6.42 14.94 16.45
C ALA A 447 -6.36 13.68 15.55
N VAL A 448 -5.74 13.79 14.40
CA VAL A 448 -5.63 12.69 13.45
C VAL A 448 -4.20 12.17 13.43
N ILE A 449 -4.02 10.86 13.64
CA ILE A 449 -2.74 10.17 13.45
C ILE A 449 -2.91 9.24 12.24
N TYR A 450 -2.19 9.55 11.16
CA TYR A 450 -2.34 8.89 9.88
C TYR A 450 -1.06 8.14 9.48
N VAL A 451 -1.17 6.82 9.32
CA VAL A 451 -0.12 5.98 8.73
C VAL A 451 -0.46 5.71 7.27
N GLY A 452 0.43 6.10 6.35
CA GLY A 452 0.29 5.90 4.91
C GLY A 452 1.53 5.26 4.30
N GLU A 453 1.35 4.59 3.15
CA GLU A 453 2.45 3.98 2.37
C GLU A 453 3.08 4.97 1.39
N ASP A 454 2.31 5.94 0.91
CA ASP A 454 2.73 6.89 -0.11
C ASP A 454 3.23 8.18 0.53
N LEU A 455 4.52 8.47 0.36
CA LEU A 455 5.15 9.68 0.88
C LEU A 455 4.63 10.95 0.20
N ASP A 456 4.22 10.90 -1.06
CA ASP A 456 3.65 12.05 -1.76
C ASP A 456 2.33 12.44 -1.10
N VAL A 457 1.48 11.46 -0.80
CA VAL A 457 0.23 11.67 -0.05
C VAL A 457 0.52 12.18 1.37
N LEU A 458 1.49 11.60 2.08
CA LEU A 458 1.86 12.07 3.42
C LEU A 458 2.32 13.55 3.41
N LEU A 459 3.14 13.94 2.44
CA LEU A 459 3.61 15.31 2.26
C LEU A 459 2.48 16.29 1.91
N GLU A 460 1.45 15.83 1.19
CA GLU A 460 0.30 16.67 0.83
C GLU A 460 -0.76 16.74 1.94
N LEU A 461 -1.02 15.62 2.64
CA LEU A 461 -2.11 15.51 3.61
C LEU A 461 -1.70 15.93 5.02
N ALA A 462 -0.51 15.54 5.50
CA ALA A 462 -0.11 15.74 6.88
C ALA A 462 0.44 17.14 7.17
N ASP A 463 0.13 17.69 8.34
CA ASP A 463 0.69 18.96 8.81
C ASP A 463 2.11 18.79 9.34
N ARG A 464 2.34 17.69 10.08
CA ARG A 464 3.67 17.25 10.52
C ARG A 464 3.82 15.75 10.20
N ILE A 465 5.04 15.33 9.96
CA ILE A 465 5.39 13.95 9.68
C ILE A 465 6.40 13.46 10.71
N LEU A 466 5.99 12.49 11.51
CA LEU A 466 6.84 11.69 12.38
C LEU A 466 7.50 10.60 11.55
N VAL A 467 8.81 10.50 11.56
CA VAL A 467 9.56 9.49 10.81
C VAL A 467 10.10 8.43 11.75
N LEU A 468 9.71 7.18 11.53
CA LEU A 468 10.20 6.02 12.26
C LEU A 468 11.28 5.29 11.45
N CYS A 469 12.38 4.94 12.12
CA CYS A 469 13.45 4.11 11.60
C CYS A 469 13.84 3.07 12.65
N GLY A 470 13.73 1.78 12.32
CA GLY A 470 14.11 0.70 13.24
C GLY A 470 13.42 0.75 14.61
N GLY A 471 12.16 1.19 14.66
CA GLY A 471 11.38 1.31 15.89
C GLY A 471 11.64 2.58 16.71
N LYS A 472 12.48 3.49 16.24
CA LYS A 472 12.81 4.76 16.91
C LYS A 472 12.33 5.95 16.10
N VAL A 473 12.13 7.09 16.78
CA VAL A 473 11.86 8.36 16.10
C VAL A 473 13.16 8.88 15.51
N SER A 474 13.24 8.95 14.18
CA SER A 474 14.34 9.58 13.47
C SER A 474 14.21 11.11 13.45
N GLY A 475 12.99 11.63 13.52
CA GLY A 475 12.67 13.04 13.63
C GLY A 475 11.22 13.36 13.30
N ILE A 476 10.85 14.64 13.47
CA ILE A 476 9.54 15.18 13.09
C ILE A 476 9.79 16.35 12.15
N VAL A 477 9.18 16.34 10.98
CA VAL A 477 9.30 17.41 9.97
C VAL A 477 7.94 18.03 9.66
N PRO A 478 7.87 19.32 9.28
CA PRO A 478 6.64 19.90 8.80
C PRO A 478 6.25 19.26 7.46
N GLY A 479 4.96 18.96 7.25
CA GLY A 479 4.47 18.41 5.98
C GLY A 479 4.66 19.39 4.81
N ARG A 480 4.56 20.72 5.06
CA ARG A 480 4.91 21.74 4.07
C ARG A 480 6.41 22.04 4.14
N GLY A 481 7.08 21.91 2.98
CA GLY A 481 8.51 22.23 2.84
C GLY A 481 9.47 21.07 3.03
N ALA A 482 9.04 19.95 3.60
CA ALA A 482 9.83 18.72 3.56
C ALA A 482 9.77 18.09 2.17
N THR A 483 10.87 17.48 1.74
CA THR A 483 10.91 16.76 0.47
C THR A 483 10.82 15.25 0.69
N LYS A 484 10.34 14.53 -0.32
CA LYS A 484 10.33 13.06 -0.32
C LYS A 484 11.71 12.47 -0.03
N ARG A 485 12.77 13.14 -0.52
CA ARG A 485 14.16 12.74 -0.30
C ARG A 485 14.57 12.87 1.17
N ASP A 486 14.19 13.97 1.81
CA ASP A 486 14.54 14.23 3.23
C ASP A 486 13.87 13.19 4.14
N VAL A 487 12.55 12.98 3.96
CA VAL A 487 11.81 11.97 4.71
C VAL A 487 12.36 10.56 4.43
N GLY A 488 12.65 10.25 3.17
CA GLY A 488 13.22 8.96 2.78
C GLY A 488 14.61 8.70 3.39
N MET A 489 15.47 9.71 3.52
CA MET A 489 16.75 9.58 4.24
C MET A 489 16.54 9.28 5.73
N MET A 490 15.61 9.98 6.37
CA MET A 490 15.28 9.75 7.77
C MET A 490 14.66 8.37 8.03
N MET A 491 13.98 7.78 7.05
CA MET A 491 13.45 6.40 7.15
C MET A 491 14.54 5.33 7.17
N THR A 492 15.73 5.64 6.65
CA THR A 492 16.85 4.68 6.50
C THR A 492 17.99 4.94 7.48
N GLN A 493 18.09 6.12 8.04
CA GLN A 493 19.14 6.52 8.95
C GLN A 493 18.51 7.08 10.23
N LEU A 494 18.90 6.53 11.38
CA LEU A 494 18.62 7.20 12.65
C LEU A 494 19.35 8.54 12.62
N GLY A 495 18.62 9.64 12.67
CA GLY A 495 19.19 10.97 12.68
C GLY A 495 20.20 11.08 13.79
N GLY A 496 21.46 11.38 13.44
CA GLY A 496 22.43 11.86 14.43
C GLY A 496 21.83 13.13 15.03
N ASN A 497 21.58 13.10 16.32
CA ASN A 497 21.12 14.27 17.08
C ASN A 497 21.94 15.49 16.74
N GLU A 498 21.29 16.56 16.27
CA GLU A 498 21.46 17.89 16.89
C GLU A 498 20.47 18.88 16.26
N ALA A 499 19.72 19.51 17.15
CA ALA A 499 19.03 20.80 17.06
C ALA A 499 17.75 20.84 16.15
N HIS A 500 16.55 21.00 16.71
CA HIS A 500 16.12 22.27 17.32
C HIS A 500 14.92 22.02 18.25
N ALA A 501 15.11 22.49 19.48
CA ALA A 501 14.08 22.70 20.48
C ALA A 501 13.09 23.81 20.05
#